data_f3fc3802d39eca8698db9d0e4c4fa5f9
#
_entry.id   f3fc3802d39eca8698db9d0e4c4fa5f9
#
_cell.length_a   1.000
_cell.length_b   1.000
_cell.length_c   1.000
_cell.angle_alpha   90.00
_cell.angle_beta   90.00
_cell.angle_gamma   90.00
#
_symmetry.space_group_name_H-M   'P 1'
#
loop_
_entity.id
_entity.type
_entity.pdbx_description
1 polymer ?
#
loop_
_entity_poly.entity_id
_entity_poly.type
_entity_poly.pdbx_seq_one_letter_code
_entity_poly.pdbx_strand_id
1 'polypeptide(L)'
;MSEPALQLPLPGFEQAETAWRRDYDARLGDAANPRNRSGIEVKPLYTAADWSAERYMADLGFPGQPPMTRGIYPSMHRGRTWSQRQLIGFGTPEDYAARLEEVMAAGASAISLIPCNSVYRGYDVDEVDPVLLGTCGATINTVDDMDTALRSVDIGRISTAMNDPLPFTLLALLLAVAKRRGVPWTKITGTSNQSDYISHYVANHMFFRLALPGSRRVLVDHIAFCQSQVPGWNPVSVVGQHMQQSGATPAEAMGFTLSTAIQYAEDCRARGMDPETFLEGFTFFFDISISFFEEIAKFRAGRRIWARLVRERFGVRNPKAWRFKFHAQTSGVDLTRQQPLNNIARVAIQAMAGIFGGLQSLHSDAYDEVLSVPTEAAARVAVSTQNILREEAHLTDVIDPLGGSFYVERLTEQMEAEIEAAVAKIDAAGGMYAAVESGLVQTLLGESACAFQDRIERGEETIVGVTAHQRDEEDFEVKPLERPDRARMEAQIAKFKSFKAGRNQAEVRRALDELARAAIEDSGNLFEKAVDAAVAEATHGEICACLRRELGFGQPLVVA
;
A
#
# COMPACT_ATOMS: atom_id res chain seq x y z
N MET A 1 -9.24 -18.73 43.48
CA MET A 1 -8.28 -19.83 43.29
C MET A 1 -7.65 -19.62 41.93
N SER A 2 -6.38 -19.18 41.95
CA SER A 2 -5.61 -19.02 40.70
C SER A 2 -5.28 -20.42 40.17
N GLU A 3 -5.76 -20.73 38.97
CA GLU A 3 -5.28 -21.91 38.26
C GLU A 3 -3.75 -21.76 38.08
N PRO A 4 -2.98 -22.83 38.30
CA PRO A 4 -1.55 -22.76 38.10
C PRO A 4 -1.26 -22.50 36.60
N ALA A 5 -0.45 -21.47 36.35
CA ALA A 5 0.16 -21.25 35.03
C ALA A 5 0.80 -22.55 34.56
N LEU A 6 0.67 -22.84 33.27
CA LEU A 6 1.34 -23.99 32.63
C LEU A 6 2.85 -23.83 32.85
N GLN A 7 3.38 -24.51 33.88
CA GLN A 7 4.82 -24.50 34.13
C GLN A 7 5.52 -25.47 33.18
N LEU A 8 6.45 -24.96 32.39
CA LEU A 8 7.43 -25.79 31.70
C LEU A 8 8.62 -26.06 32.64
N PRO A 9 9.20 -27.28 32.58
CA PRO A 9 8.84 -28.36 31.65
C PRO A 9 7.58 -29.14 32.08
N LEU A 10 6.74 -29.47 31.09
CA LEU A 10 5.66 -30.43 31.31
C LEU A 10 6.26 -31.80 31.69
N PRO A 11 5.70 -32.54 32.64
CA PRO A 11 6.23 -33.85 33.01
C PRO A 11 6.41 -34.75 31.77
N GLY A 12 7.62 -35.25 31.54
CA GLY A 12 7.96 -36.10 30.39
C GLY A 12 8.19 -35.33 29.07
N PHE A 13 8.08 -34.00 29.02
CA PHE A 13 8.26 -33.21 27.79
C PHE A 13 9.65 -33.41 27.16
N GLU A 14 10.72 -33.22 27.90
CA GLU A 14 12.11 -33.38 27.41
C GLU A 14 12.39 -34.78 26.88
N GLN A 15 11.85 -35.81 27.56
CA GLN A 15 12.01 -37.21 27.15
C GLN A 15 11.26 -37.48 25.82
N ALA A 16 10.03 -36.94 25.71
CA ALA A 16 9.21 -37.07 24.50
C ALA A 16 9.82 -36.33 23.31
N GLU A 17 10.31 -35.10 23.55
CA GLU A 17 10.98 -34.29 22.54
C GLU A 17 12.29 -34.94 22.05
N THR A 18 13.10 -35.46 22.97
CA THR A 18 14.33 -36.18 22.64
C THR A 18 14.04 -37.43 21.82
N ALA A 19 13.01 -38.22 22.21
CA ALA A 19 12.60 -39.42 21.46
C ALA A 19 12.11 -39.06 20.06
N TRP A 20 11.26 -38.01 19.94
CA TRP A 20 10.79 -37.53 18.66
C TRP A 20 11.95 -37.05 17.78
N ARG A 21 12.87 -36.25 18.32
CA ARG A 21 14.02 -35.73 17.59
C ARG A 21 14.87 -36.86 17.02
N ARG A 22 15.20 -37.83 17.85
CA ARG A 22 15.94 -39.03 17.41
C ARG A 22 15.25 -39.75 16.24
N ASP A 23 13.92 -39.95 16.32
CA ASP A 23 13.17 -40.64 15.29
C ASP A 23 13.03 -39.79 14.01
N TYR A 24 12.97 -38.45 14.14
CA TYR A 24 12.99 -37.49 13.04
C TYR A 24 14.34 -37.53 12.31
N ASP A 25 15.44 -37.37 13.06
CA ASP A 25 16.79 -37.34 12.50
C ASP A 25 17.15 -38.70 11.83
N ALA A 26 16.67 -39.80 12.38
CA ALA A 26 16.85 -41.13 11.77
C ALA A 26 16.16 -41.25 10.40
N ARG A 27 15.11 -40.47 10.12
CA ARG A 27 14.36 -40.49 8.84
C ARG A 27 14.90 -39.49 7.81
N LEU A 28 15.31 -38.31 8.23
CA LEU A 28 15.68 -37.20 7.35
C LEU A 28 17.18 -36.89 7.36
N GLY A 29 17.95 -37.44 8.31
CA GLY A 29 19.37 -37.17 8.44
C GLY A 29 19.68 -35.70 8.79
N ASP A 30 20.85 -35.25 8.36
CA ASP A 30 21.34 -33.89 8.61
C ASP A 30 20.77 -32.85 7.60
N ALA A 31 19.54 -33.02 7.15
CA ALA A 31 18.92 -32.06 6.25
C ALA A 31 18.80 -30.69 6.93
N ALA A 32 19.35 -29.65 6.30
CA ALA A 32 19.26 -28.29 6.81
C ALA A 32 17.81 -27.81 6.84
N ASN A 33 17.47 -27.06 7.89
CA ASN A 33 16.17 -26.42 7.97
C ASN A 33 15.99 -25.37 6.86
N PRO A 34 14.83 -25.26 6.23
CA PRO A 34 14.56 -24.24 5.25
C PRO A 34 14.58 -22.84 5.88
N ARG A 35 14.84 -21.85 5.04
CA ARG A 35 14.72 -20.43 5.41
C ARG A 35 13.62 -19.76 4.62
N ASN A 36 12.87 -18.88 5.27
CA ASN A 36 11.88 -18.05 4.58
C ASN A 36 12.54 -16.91 3.77
N ARG A 37 11.75 -16.04 3.12
CA ARG A 37 12.26 -14.92 2.29
C ARG A 37 13.11 -13.92 3.09
N SER A 38 12.78 -13.71 4.36
CA SER A 38 13.56 -12.87 5.29
C SER A 38 14.77 -13.59 5.91
N GLY A 39 15.11 -14.79 5.45
CA GLY A 39 16.26 -15.55 5.91
C GLY A 39 16.06 -16.23 7.27
N ILE A 40 14.89 -16.15 7.88
CA ILE A 40 14.59 -16.77 9.17
C ILE A 40 14.53 -18.29 8.99
N GLU A 41 15.28 -19.01 9.82
CA GLU A 41 15.28 -20.47 9.82
C GLU A 41 13.96 -21.01 10.38
N VAL A 42 13.34 -21.96 9.66
CA VAL A 42 12.08 -22.58 10.05
C VAL A 42 12.35 -23.99 10.56
N LYS A 43 12.16 -24.18 11.87
CA LYS A 43 12.32 -25.48 12.52
C LYS A 43 11.22 -26.47 12.06
N PRO A 44 11.51 -27.78 12.11
CA PRO A 44 10.53 -28.80 11.74
C PRO A 44 9.33 -28.89 12.70
N LEU A 45 9.50 -28.45 13.95
CA LEU A 45 8.47 -28.43 14.98
C LEU A 45 8.67 -27.25 15.92
N TYR A 46 7.58 -26.60 16.29
CA TYR A 46 7.51 -25.59 17.34
C TYR A 46 6.66 -26.10 18.48
N THR A 47 7.09 -25.85 19.70
CA THR A 47 6.50 -26.40 20.91
C THR A 47 6.31 -25.33 21.98
N ALA A 48 5.80 -25.69 23.14
CA ALA A 48 5.70 -24.81 24.29
C ALA A 48 7.08 -24.30 24.81
N ALA A 49 8.19 -24.89 24.37
CA ALA A 49 9.53 -24.38 24.64
C ALA A 49 9.89 -23.16 23.76
N ASP A 50 9.25 -23.00 22.59
CA ASP A 50 9.49 -21.87 21.68
C ASP A 50 8.67 -20.64 22.06
N TRP A 51 7.47 -20.84 22.61
CA TRP A 51 6.59 -19.77 23.08
C TRP A 51 5.73 -20.22 24.27
N SER A 52 5.62 -19.39 25.30
CA SER A 52 4.92 -19.70 26.55
C SER A 52 3.67 -18.87 26.73
N ALA A 53 2.61 -19.48 27.28
CA ALA A 53 1.37 -18.80 27.65
C ALA A 53 1.56 -17.71 28.73
N GLU A 54 2.66 -17.71 29.47
CA GLU A 54 3.02 -16.64 30.39
C GLU A 54 3.21 -15.29 29.67
N ARG A 55 3.59 -15.34 28.41
CA ARG A 55 3.76 -14.16 27.54
C ARG A 55 2.44 -13.66 26.93
N TYR A 56 1.30 -14.30 27.22
CA TYR A 56 0.03 -13.99 26.59
C TYR A 56 -0.32 -12.50 26.64
N MET A 57 -0.25 -11.88 27.82
CA MET A 57 -0.62 -10.47 27.95
C MET A 57 0.39 -9.51 27.34
N ALA A 58 1.67 -9.86 27.37
CA ALA A 58 2.74 -9.03 26.80
C ALA A 58 2.78 -9.08 25.27
N ASP A 59 2.62 -10.27 24.71
CA ASP A 59 2.87 -10.50 23.28
C ASP A 59 1.58 -10.61 22.46
N LEU A 60 0.52 -11.22 23.00
CA LEU A 60 -0.75 -11.37 22.33
C LEU A 60 -1.78 -10.32 22.74
N GLY A 61 -2.13 -10.28 23.99
CA GLY A 61 -3.19 -9.42 24.52
C GLY A 61 -4.56 -9.73 23.91
N PHE A 62 -5.43 -8.72 23.89
CA PHE A 62 -6.77 -8.80 23.30
C PHE A 62 -6.89 -7.91 22.05
N PRO A 63 -7.74 -8.28 21.06
CA PRO A 63 -7.96 -7.46 19.88
C PRO A 63 -8.42 -6.04 20.22
N GLY A 64 -7.83 -5.04 19.57
CA GLY A 64 -8.14 -3.62 19.80
C GLY A 64 -7.46 -2.99 21.02
N GLN A 65 -6.62 -3.74 21.72
CA GLN A 65 -5.85 -3.29 22.88
C GLN A 65 -4.35 -3.54 22.66
N PRO A 66 -3.46 -2.74 23.28
CA PRO A 66 -2.03 -3.04 23.25
C PRO A 66 -1.75 -4.48 23.75
N PRO A 67 -0.81 -5.18 23.13
CA PRO A 67 0.15 -4.78 22.10
C PRO A 67 -0.37 -4.70 20.67
N MET A 68 -1.66 -4.85 20.40
CA MET A 68 -2.31 -4.83 19.08
C MET A 68 -2.01 -6.06 18.19
N THR A 69 -1.34 -7.07 18.69
CA THR A 69 -0.92 -8.25 17.92
C THR A 69 -2.09 -8.95 17.24
N ARG A 70 -3.22 -9.09 17.94
CA ARG A 70 -4.42 -9.80 17.47
C ARG A 70 -5.37 -8.95 16.63
N GLY A 71 -5.04 -7.66 16.40
CA GLY A 71 -5.82 -6.75 15.59
C GLY A 71 -6.07 -5.41 16.23
N ILE A 72 -6.49 -4.45 15.41
CA ILE A 72 -6.65 -3.02 15.80
C ILE A 72 -8.08 -2.67 16.25
N TYR A 73 -9.03 -3.58 16.12
CA TYR A 73 -10.42 -3.43 16.57
C TYR A 73 -10.84 -4.62 17.41
N PRO A 74 -11.74 -4.44 18.41
CA PRO A 74 -12.20 -5.53 19.27
C PRO A 74 -12.87 -6.67 18.50
N SER A 75 -13.57 -6.37 17.41
CA SER A 75 -14.33 -7.36 16.65
C SER A 75 -13.68 -7.77 15.32
N MET A 76 -12.65 -7.07 14.87
CA MET A 76 -11.96 -7.30 13.59
C MET A 76 -12.94 -7.70 12.46
N HIS A 77 -12.60 -8.73 11.66
CA HIS A 77 -13.42 -9.18 10.53
C HIS A 77 -14.77 -9.77 10.94
N ARG A 78 -14.91 -10.22 12.18
CA ARG A 78 -16.19 -10.71 12.70
C ARG A 78 -17.24 -9.60 12.81
N GLY A 79 -16.81 -8.37 13.13
CA GLY A 79 -17.71 -7.21 13.23
C GLY A 79 -17.87 -6.46 11.91
N ARG A 80 -16.76 -6.33 11.17
CA ARG A 80 -16.73 -5.70 9.85
C ARG A 80 -15.64 -6.35 9.02
N THR A 81 -16.01 -6.97 7.93
CA THR A 81 -15.07 -7.55 6.96
C THR A 81 -14.24 -6.45 6.30
N TRP A 82 -13.15 -6.84 5.64
CA TRP A 82 -12.34 -5.91 4.87
C TRP A 82 -13.14 -5.23 3.75
N SER A 83 -12.76 -4.01 3.42
CA SER A 83 -13.28 -3.36 2.23
C SER A 83 -12.66 -3.99 0.99
N GLN A 84 -13.49 -4.53 0.12
CA GLN A 84 -13.07 -5.00 -1.18
C GLN A 84 -12.87 -3.79 -2.09
N ARG A 85 -11.63 -3.55 -2.48
CA ARG A 85 -11.25 -2.42 -3.32
C ARG A 85 -10.70 -2.94 -4.63
N GLN A 86 -11.55 -2.96 -5.65
CA GLN A 86 -11.09 -3.21 -7.00
C GLN A 86 -10.51 -1.91 -7.57
N LEU A 87 -9.25 -1.96 -7.99
CA LEU A 87 -8.63 -0.85 -8.68
C LEU A 87 -9.30 -0.67 -10.04
N ILE A 88 -9.77 0.55 -10.31
CA ILE A 88 -10.41 0.91 -11.58
C ILE A 88 -9.55 1.99 -12.23
N GLY A 89 -9.05 1.72 -13.40
CA GLY A 89 -8.27 2.69 -14.15
C GLY A 89 -8.15 2.28 -15.60
N PHE A 90 -8.99 2.88 -16.46
CA PHE A 90 -8.95 2.65 -17.90
C PHE A 90 -9.67 3.78 -18.65
N GLY A 91 -9.07 4.26 -19.73
CA GLY A 91 -9.75 5.10 -20.71
C GLY A 91 -10.02 6.55 -20.30
N THR A 92 -11.19 7.01 -20.70
CA THR A 92 -11.69 8.38 -20.45
C THR A 92 -12.40 8.50 -19.10
N PRO A 93 -12.72 9.72 -18.62
CA PRO A 93 -13.60 9.91 -17.46
C PRO A 93 -14.97 9.23 -17.61
N GLU A 94 -15.50 9.19 -18.83
CA GLU A 94 -16.76 8.53 -19.15
C GLU A 94 -16.65 7.00 -19.04
N ASP A 95 -15.52 6.41 -19.51
CA ASP A 95 -15.24 4.98 -19.37
C ASP A 95 -15.11 4.59 -17.90
N TYR A 96 -14.40 5.42 -17.12
CA TYR A 96 -14.30 5.24 -15.69
C TYR A 96 -15.67 5.25 -14.99
N ALA A 97 -16.52 6.25 -15.32
CA ALA A 97 -17.84 6.36 -14.74
C ALA A 97 -18.73 5.14 -15.03
N ALA A 98 -18.71 4.66 -16.28
CA ALA A 98 -19.45 3.45 -16.66
C ALA A 98 -18.95 2.22 -15.89
N ARG A 99 -17.64 2.04 -15.79
CA ARG A 99 -17.04 0.94 -15.04
C ARG A 99 -17.31 1.02 -13.54
N LEU A 100 -17.32 2.24 -12.98
CA LEU A 100 -17.66 2.46 -11.58
C LEU A 100 -19.10 2.05 -11.30
N GLU A 101 -20.05 2.37 -12.18
CA GLU A 101 -21.45 1.96 -12.06
C GLU A 101 -21.59 0.42 -12.03
N GLU A 102 -20.89 -0.30 -12.91
CA GLU A 102 -20.88 -1.77 -12.94
C GLU A 102 -20.30 -2.38 -11.66
N VAL A 103 -19.15 -1.86 -11.20
CA VAL A 103 -18.47 -2.37 -10.00
C VAL A 103 -19.27 -2.10 -8.73
N MET A 104 -19.93 -0.95 -8.65
CA MET A 104 -20.84 -0.63 -7.54
C MET A 104 -22.07 -1.53 -7.55
N ALA A 105 -22.65 -1.81 -8.73
CA ALA A 105 -23.76 -2.75 -8.88
C ALA A 105 -23.38 -4.20 -8.51
N ALA A 106 -22.09 -4.57 -8.70
CA ALA A 106 -21.54 -5.86 -8.28
C ALA A 106 -21.22 -5.96 -6.76
N GLY A 107 -21.49 -4.89 -5.98
CA GLY A 107 -21.36 -4.89 -4.52
C GLY A 107 -20.11 -4.24 -3.97
N ALA A 108 -19.34 -3.48 -4.77
CA ALA A 108 -18.25 -2.67 -4.24
C ALA A 108 -18.79 -1.63 -3.27
N SER A 109 -18.06 -1.40 -2.17
CA SER A 109 -18.49 -0.52 -1.08
C SER A 109 -17.67 0.79 -0.98
N ALA A 110 -16.69 0.97 -1.87
CA ALA A 110 -15.81 2.12 -1.89
C ALA A 110 -15.27 2.36 -3.31
N ILE A 111 -14.95 3.61 -3.61
CA ILE A 111 -14.34 4.01 -4.88
C ILE A 111 -12.83 3.76 -4.80
N SER A 112 -12.24 3.30 -5.90
CA SER A 112 -10.79 3.27 -6.11
C SER A 112 -10.47 3.84 -7.48
N LEU A 113 -9.73 4.96 -7.53
CA LEU A 113 -9.39 5.65 -8.77
C LEU A 113 -7.90 5.53 -9.05
N ILE A 114 -7.57 4.96 -10.22
CA ILE A 114 -6.22 4.97 -10.76
C ILE A 114 -6.18 5.97 -11.91
N PRO A 115 -5.32 6.99 -11.85
CA PRO A 115 -5.16 7.93 -12.94
C PRO A 115 -4.27 7.38 -14.06
N CYS A 116 -4.37 8.02 -15.21
CA CYS A 116 -3.55 7.73 -16.38
C CYS A 116 -2.05 7.96 -16.12
N ASN A 117 -1.24 7.32 -16.93
CA ASN A 117 0.22 7.47 -16.97
C ASN A 117 0.68 8.93 -17.10
N SER A 118 -0.05 9.77 -17.87
CA SER A 118 0.22 11.20 -17.97
C SER A 118 0.12 11.90 -16.62
N VAL A 119 -0.93 11.60 -15.85
CA VAL A 119 -1.14 12.15 -14.52
C VAL A 119 -0.04 11.70 -13.55
N TYR A 120 0.32 10.42 -13.57
CA TYR A 120 1.44 9.94 -12.74
C TYR A 120 2.75 10.67 -13.00
N ARG A 121 2.97 11.13 -14.23
CA ARG A 121 4.19 11.84 -14.66
C ARG A 121 4.08 13.37 -14.50
N GLY A 122 2.95 13.87 -14.05
CA GLY A 122 2.73 15.30 -13.86
C GLY A 122 2.52 16.08 -15.15
N TYR A 123 1.86 15.45 -16.15
CA TYR A 123 1.55 16.05 -17.45
C TYR A 123 0.05 16.00 -17.75
N ASP A 124 -0.41 16.96 -18.54
CA ASP A 124 -1.75 16.94 -19.10
C ASP A 124 -1.84 16.05 -20.36
N VAL A 125 -3.07 15.68 -20.75
CA VAL A 125 -3.30 14.76 -21.86
C VAL A 125 -2.82 15.29 -23.21
N ASP A 126 -2.66 16.60 -23.38
CA ASP A 126 -2.14 17.22 -24.61
C ASP A 126 -0.61 17.39 -24.63
N GLU A 127 0.07 16.98 -23.57
CA GLU A 127 1.53 17.04 -23.44
C GLU A 127 2.22 15.68 -23.67
N VAL A 128 1.46 14.61 -23.88
CA VAL A 128 1.97 13.24 -24.05
C VAL A 128 1.44 12.61 -25.34
N ASP A 129 2.15 11.59 -25.85
CA ASP A 129 1.70 10.82 -27.02
C ASP A 129 0.33 10.16 -26.71
N PRO A 130 -0.69 10.37 -27.55
CA PRO A 130 -2.00 9.76 -27.39
C PRO A 130 -1.99 8.24 -27.21
N VAL A 131 -0.98 7.54 -27.75
CA VAL A 131 -0.83 6.08 -27.60
C VAL A 131 -0.61 5.64 -26.16
N LEU A 132 -0.13 6.53 -25.30
CA LEU A 132 0.14 6.28 -23.87
C LEU A 132 -1.06 6.57 -22.97
N LEU A 133 -2.08 7.26 -23.52
CA LEU A 133 -3.23 7.70 -22.72
C LEU A 133 -4.19 6.55 -22.43
N GLY A 134 -4.76 6.56 -21.22
CA GLY A 134 -5.80 5.64 -20.79
C GLY A 134 -5.39 4.17 -20.68
N THR A 135 -4.11 3.84 -20.87
CA THR A 135 -3.61 2.46 -20.89
C THR A 135 -3.44 1.82 -19.52
N CYS A 136 -3.19 2.61 -18.48
CA CYS A 136 -3.00 2.12 -17.11
C CYS A 136 -3.92 2.80 -16.09
N GLY A 137 -4.74 3.76 -16.52
CA GLY A 137 -5.62 4.51 -15.64
C GLY A 137 -6.50 5.50 -16.41
N ALA A 138 -7.41 6.18 -15.70
CA ALA A 138 -8.32 7.15 -16.27
C ALA A 138 -7.65 8.52 -16.49
N THR A 139 -7.99 9.18 -17.60
CA THR A 139 -7.45 10.51 -17.96
C THR A 139 -8.17 11.62 -17.19
N ILE A 140 -7.76 11.87 -15.95
CA ILE A 140 -8.35 12.89 -15.05
C ILE A 140 -7.37 14.06 -14.92
N ASN A 141 -7.56 15.10 -15.71
CA ASN A 141 -6.67 16.27 -15.72
C ASN A 141 -7.36 17.57 -15.28
N THR A 142 -8.69 17.58 -15.29
CA THR A 142 -9.49 18.77 -14.99
C THR A 142 -10.55 18.48 -13.94
N VAL A 143 -11.11 19.55 -13.37
CA VAL A 143 -12.26 19.41 -12.46
C VAL A 143 -13.49 18.85 -13.18
N ASP A 144 -13.66 19.10 -14.49
CA ASP A 144 -14.74 18.53 -15.31
C ASP A 144 -14.55 17.03 -15.54
N ASP A 145 -13.30 16.58 -15.72
CA ASP A 145 -12.98 15.15 -15.82
C ASP A 145 -13.32 14.43 -14.51
N MET A 146 -12.91 14.99 -13.37
CA MET A 146 -13.22 14.43 -12.05
C MET A 146 -14.72 14.41 -11.79
N ASP A 147 -15.43 15.47 -12.14
CA ASP A 147 -16.90 15.55 -11.99
C ASP A 147 -17.60 14.50 -12.85
N THR A 148 -17.15 14.31 -14.10
CA THR A 148 -17.67 13.30 -15.02
C THR A 148 -17.41 11.89 -14.51
N ALA A 149 -16.19 11.62 -14.05
CA ALA A 149 -15.80 10.31 -13.52
C ALA A 149 -16.63 9.89 -12.31
N LEU A 150 -17.04 10.84 -11.48
CA LEU A 150 -17.79 10.61 -10.24
C LEU A 150 -19.27 11.00 -10.34
N ARG A 151 -19.83 11.10 -11.57
CA ARG A 151 -21.21 11.58 -11.80
C ARG A 151 -22.28 10.71 -11.14
N SER A 152 -22.05 9.41 -11.05
CA SER A 152 -23.03 8.42 -10.58
C SER A 152 -23.02 8.21 -9.06
N VAL A 153 -22.12 8.85 -8.32
CA VAL A 153 -21.92 8.61 -6.88
C VAL A 153 -22.09 9.87 -6.04
N ASP A 154 -22.63 9.68 -4.83
CA ASP A 154 -22.67 10.70 -3.79
C ASP A 154 -21.30 10.73 -3.06
N ILE A 155 -20.44 11.67 -3.49
CA ILE A 155 -19.08 11.83 -2.94
C ILE A 155 -19.04 12.18 -1.45
N GLY A 156 -20.14 12.66 -0.89
CA GLY A 156 -20.27 12.96 0.55
C GLY A 156 -20.64 11.75 1.41
N ARG A 157 -20.90 10.60 0.79
CA ARG A 157 -21.31 9.37 1.50
C ARG A 157 -20.44 8.17 1.23
N ILE A 158 -19.70 8.17 0.11
CA ILE A 158 -18.83 7.06 -0.27
C ILE A 158 -17.37 7.36 0.05
N SER A 159 -16.66 6.35 0.54
CA SER A 159 -15.21 6.48 0.76
C SER A 159 -14.46 6.32 -0.56
N THR A 160 -13.54 7.25 -0.83
CA THR A 160 -12.75 7.28 -2.07
C THR A 160 -11.27 7.04 -1.78
N ALA A 161 -10.67 6.03 -2.38
CA ALA A 161 -9.22 5.90 -2.45
C ALA A 161 -8.75 6.36 -3.83
N MET A 162 -7.73 7.19 -3.87
CA MET A 162 -7.12 7.63 -5.12
C MET A 162 -5.63 7.37 -5.07
N ASN A 163 -5.08 6.81 -6.15
CA ASN A 163 -3.65 6.76 -6.33
C ASN A 163 -3.20 8.18 -6.70
N ASP A 164 -2.88 8.95 -5.67
CA ASP A 164 -2.67 10.39 -5.75
C ASP A 164 -1.25 10.75 -5.30
N PRO A 165 -0.26 10.58 -6.20
CA PRO A 165 1.11 10.97 -5.91
C PRO A 165 1.22 12.49 -5.74
N LEU A 166 2.33 12.95 -5.13
CA LEU A 166 2.59 14.38 -5.07
C LEU A 166 2.40 15.06 -6.45
N PRO A 167 1.82 16.26 -6.49
CA PRO A 167 1.42 17.11 -5.38
C PRO A 167 -0.06 16.95 -4.95
N PHE A 168 -0.64 15.77 -5.04
CA PHE A 168 -2.00 15.43 -4.60
C PHE A 168 -3.12 16.13 -5.38
N THR A 169 -2.92 16.29 -6.65
CA THR A 169 -3.84 17.01 -7.53
C THR A 169 -5.20 16.35 -7.68
N LEU A 170 -5.28 15.01 -7.55
CA LEU A 170 -6.57 14.32 -7.62
C LEU A 170 -7.46 14.69 -6.42
N LEU A 171 -6.91 14.79 -5.21
CA LEU A 171 -7.67 15.32 -4.08
C LEU A 171 -8.05 16.78 -4.29
N ALA A 172 -7.13 17.60 -4.80
CA ALA A 172 -7.44 19.00 -5.10
C ALA A 172 -8.63 19.12 -6.10
N LEU A 173 -8.64 18.32 -7.17
CA LEU A 173 -9.75 18.27 -8.13
C LEU A 173 -11.05 17.73 -7.48
N LEU A 174 -10.97 16.70 -6.62
CA LEU A 174 -12.13 16.19 -5.89
C LEU A 174 -12.73 17.26 -4.97
N LEU A 175 -11.90 18.04 -4.27
CA LEU A 175 -12.35 19.13 -3.40
C LEU A 175 -12.97 20.28 -4.22
N ALA A 176 -12.45 20.55 -5.41
CA ALA A 176 -13.07 21.48 -6.36
C ALA A 176 -14.45 20.99 -6.83
N VAL A 177 -14.58 19.71 -7.17
CA VAL A 177 -15.90 19.09 -7.48
C VAL A 177 -16.84 19.15 -6.28
N ALA A 178 -16.37 18.84 -5.08
CA ALA A 178 -17.19 18.92 -3.86
C ALA A 178 -17.73 20.35 -3.67
N LYS A 179 -16.90 21.38 -3.88
CA LYS A 179 -17.31 22.78 -3.82
C LYS A 179 -18.36 23.11 -4.88
N ARG A 180 -18.19 22.66 -6.12
CA ARG A 180 -19.20 22.84 -7.20
C ARG A 180 -20.53 22.17 -6.89
N ARG A 181 -20.50 20.96 -6.32
CA ARG A 181 -21.70 20.20 -5.93
C ARG A 181 -22.31 20.65 -4.59
N GLY A 182 -21.73 21.62 -3.90
CA GLY A 182 -22.19 22.09 -2.59
C GLY A 182 -22.01 21.05 -1.47
N VAL A 183 -21.09 20.13 -1.62
CA VAL A 183 -20.75 19.12 -0.61
C VAL A 183 -19.66 19.67 0.31
N PRO A 184 -19.91 19.80 1.63
CA PRO A 184 -18.89 20.28 2.56
C PRO A 184 -17.68 19.34 2.58
N TRP A 185 -16.47 19.87 2.60
CA TRP A 185 -15.22 19.09 2.63
C TRP A 185 -15.13 18.18 3.86
N THR A 186 -15.77 18.55 4.97
CA THR A 186 -15.86 17.73 6.20
C THR A 186 -16.64 16.43 6.01
N LYS A 187 -17.40 16.27 4.91
CA LYS A 187 -18.09 15.04 4.55
C LYS A 187 -17.29 14.14 3.60
N ILE A 188 -16.22 14.68 3.01
CA ILE A 188 -15.37 13.90 2.11
C ILE A 188 -14.54 12.93 2.95
N THR A 189 -14.63 11.65 2.61
CA THR A 189 -13.90 10.57 3.29
C THR A 189 -13.09 9.75 2.30
N GLY A 190 -11.90 9.35 2.70
CA GLY A 190 -11.08 8.55 1.80
C GLY A 190 -9.60 8.49 2.19
N THR A 191 -8.77 8.23 1.21
CA THR A 191 -7.33 8.07 1.40
C THR A 191 -6.58 8.51 0.14
N SER A 192 -5.56 9.36 0.29
CA SER A 192 -4.52 9.56 -0.72
C SER A 192 -3.62 8.32 -0.70
N ASN A 193 -3.97 7.33 -1.51
CA ASN A 193 -3.18 6.13 -1.68
C ASN A 193 -1.94 6.44 -2.53
N GLN A 194 -0.83 5.75 -2.29
CA GLN A 194 0.45 6.02 -2.96
C GLN A 194 0.95 7.47 -2.82
N SER A 195 0.62 8.11 -1.71
CA SER A 195 1.02 9.48 -1.39
C SER A 195 2.46 9.59 -0.85
N ASP A 196 3.11 8.47 -0.67
CA ASP A 196 4.45 8.32 -0.10
C ASP A 196 5.54 8.64 -1.14
N TYR A 197 6.12 9.84 -1.07
CA TYR A 197 7.17 10.23 -2.01
C TYR A 197 8.47 9.42 -1.82
N ILE A 198 8.78 8.97 -0.62
CA ILE A 198 10.01 8.21 -0.34
C ILE A 198 10.01 6.90 -1.11
N SER A 199 8.90 6.16 -1.09
CA SER A 199 8.81 4.90 -1.83
C SER A 199 8.96 5.09 -3.34
N HIS A 200 8.54 6.25 -3.89
CA HIS A 200 8.73 6.58 -5.30
C HIS A 200 10.21 6.80 -5.66
N TYR A 201 11.01 7.34 -4.74
CA TYR A 201 12.46 7.48 -4.93
C TYR A 201 13.16 6.13 -4.80
N VAL A 202 12.78 5.34 -3.81
CA VAL A 202 13.40 4.03 -3.52
C VAL A 202 13.16 3.02 -4.64
N ALA A 203 11.90 2.86 -5.06
CA ALA A 203 11.51 1.94 -6.12
C ALA A 203 11.78 2.49 -7.53
N ASN A 204 12.31 3.68 -7.64
CA ASN A 204 12.53 4.37 -8.91
C ASN A 204 11.29 4.38 -9.83
N HIS A 205 10.14 4.61 -9.25
CA HIS A 205 8.84 4.54 -9.90
C HIS A 205 8.68 5.63 -10.95
N MET A 206 7.79 5.40 -11.94
CA MET A 206 7.48 6.35 -13.01
C MET A 206 6.78 7.64 -12.57
N PHE A 207 6.42 7.76 -11.29
CA PHE A 207 5.67 8.90 -10.75
C PHE A 207 6.43 10.21 -10.87
N PHE A 208 5.64 11.28 -10.97
CA PHE A 208 6.16 12.64 -10.85
C PHE A 208 6.88 12.81 -9.51
N ARG A 209 8.07 13.38 -9.57
CA ARG A 209 8.89 13.63 -8.39
C ARG A 209 9.33 15.09 -8.37
N LEU A 210 9.02 15.76 -7.29
CA LEU A 210 9.71 16.99 -6.93
C LEU A 210 11.06 16.62 -6.30
N ALA A 211 12.01 17.56 -6.28
CA ALA A 211 13.22 17.35 -5.49
C ALA A 211 12.86 17.02 -4.02
N LEU A 212 13.70 16.22 -3.35
CA LEU A 212 13.40 15.70 -2.01
C LEU A 212 12.96 16.78 -1.00
N PRO A 213 13.60 17.97 -0.91
CA PRO A 213 13.15 19.02 0.01
C PRO A 213 11.74 19.53 -0.31
N GLY A 214 11.43 19.73 -1.60
CA GLY A 214 10.11 20.16 -2.07
C GLY A 214 9.04 19.11 -1.81
N SER A 215 9.35 17.82 -2.04
CA SER A 215 8.47 16.70 -1.75
C SER A 215 8.11 16.62 -0.27
N ARG A 216 9.10 16.74 0.61
CA ARG A 216 8.95 16.78 2.06
C ARG A 216 7.98 17.89 2.49
N ARG A 217 8.16 19.10 1.96
CA ARG A 217 7.32 20.24 2.28
C ARG A 217 5.87 20.04 1.85
N VAL A 218 5.64 19.65 0.59
CA VAL A 218 4.30 19.44 0.05
C VAL A 218 3.54 18.37 0.83
N LEU A 219 4.20 17.25 1.24
CA LEU A 219 3.56 16.21 2.04
C LEU A 219 3.12 16.73 3.41
N VAL A 220 3.98 17.47 4.12
CA VAL A 220 3.63 18.01 5.45
C VAL A 220 2.48 19.02 5.34
N ASP A 221 2.51 19.90 4.32
CA ASP A 221 1.45 20.84 4.05
C ASP A 221 0.11 20.13 3.72
N HIS A 222 0.17 19.03 2.96
CA HIS A 222 -0.99 18.18 2.67
C HIS A 222 -1.60 17.56 3.93
N ILE A 223 -0.76 17.01 4.83
CA ILE A 223 -1.21 16.43 6.10
C ILE A 223 -1.88 17.52 6.95
N ALA A 224 -1.27 18.69 7.08
CA ALA A 224 -1.80 19.81 7.85
C ALA A 224 -3.14 20.32 7.30
N PHE A 225 -3.26 20.46 5.99
CA PHE A 225 -4.52 20.84 5.34
C PHE A 225 -5.63 19.83 5.57
N CYS A 226 -5.36 18.54 5.33
CA CYS A 226 -6.36 17.50 5.52
C CYS A 226 -6.85 17.43 6.96
N GLN A 227 -5.94 17.52 7.93
CA GLN A 227 -6.28 17.52 9.35
C GLN A 227 -7.29 18.62 9.71
N SER A 228 -7.15 19.82 9.13
CA SER A 228 -7.98 20.97 9.44
C SER A 228 -9.25 21.08 8.58
N GLN A 229 -9.16 20.78 7.28
CA GLN A 229 -10.21 21.05 6.32
C GLN A 229 -10.98 19.80 5.88
N VAL A 230 -10.35 18.63 5.92
CA VAL A 230 -10.92 17.35 5.44
C VAL A 230 -10.70 16.23 6.46
N PRO A 231 -11.24 16.36 7.69
CA PRO A 231 -10.90 15.47 8.81
C PRO A 231 -11.27 13.99 8.60
N GLY A 232 -12.12 13.70 7.61
CA GLY A 232 -12.47 12.33 7.20
C GLY A 232 -11.48 11.70 6.21
N TRP A 233 -10.43 12.43 5.80
CA TRP A 233 -9.45 11.98 4.82
C TRP A 233 -8.18 11.49 5.50
N ASN A 234 -7.68 10.32 5.08
CA ASN A 234 -6.36 9.85 5.47
C ASN A 234 -5.34 10.43 4.47
N PRO A 235 -4.52 11.41 4.89
CA PRO A 235 -3.70 12.16 3.95
C PRO A 235 -2.48 11.40 3.46
N VAL A 236 -2.05 10.39 4.22
CA VAL A 236 -0.88 9.59 3.87
C VAL A 236 -1.16 8.11 3.96
N SER A 237 -0.73 7.40 2.93
CA SER A 237 -0.60 5.95 2.92
C SER A 237 0.87 5.64 2.67
N VAL A 238 1.57 5.18 3.71
CA VAL A 238 2.99 4.83 3.65
C VAL A 238 3.13 3.48 2.96
N VAL A 239 3.96 3.42 1.91
CA VAL A 239 3.92 2.31 0.93
C VAL A 239 5.10 1.37 1.09
N GLY A 240 4.87 0.23 1.71
CA GLY A 240 5.79 -0.92 1.72
C GLY A 240 5.70 -1.80 0.48
N GLN A 241 4.57 -1.75 -0.23
CA GLN A 241 4.33 -2.54 -1.44
C GLN A 241 5.40 -2.26 -2.51
N HIS A 242 5.71 -1.00 -2.81
CA HIS A 242 6.74 -0.65 -3.80
C HIS A 242 8.11 -1.22 -3.42
N MET A 243 8.46 -1.20 -2.12
CA MET A 243 9.75 -1.70 -1.64
C MET A 243 9.83 -3.22 -1.76
N GLN A 244 8.79 -3.95 -1.36
CA GLN A 244 8.75 -5.41 -1.46
C GLN A 244 8.76 -5.88 -2.91
N GLN A 245 8.01 -5.26 -3.80
CA GLN A 245 8.02 -5.58 -5.23
C GLN A 245 9.33 -5.19 -5.94
N SER A 246 10.12 -4.31 -5.33
CA SER A 246 11.46 -3.95 -5.82
C SER A 246 12.57 -4.83 -5.23
N GLY A 247 12.23 -5.83 -4.42
CA GLY A 247 13.16 -6.84 -3.94
C GLY A 247 13.40 -6.89 -2.43
N ALA A 248 12.81 -5.98 -1.63
CA ALA A 248 12.89 -6.08 -0.17
C ALA A 248 12.29 -7.40 0.32
N THR A 249 12.89 -7.99 1.34
CA THR A 249 12.24 -9.07 2.10
C THR A 249 11.00 -8.54 2.81
N PRO A 250 10.05 -9.41 3.23
CA PRO A 250 8.89 -8.98 4.00
C PRO A 250 9.24 -8.19 5.28
N ALA A 251 10.32 -8.58 5.98
CA ALA A 251 10.80 -7.87 7.16
C ALA A 251 11.36 -6.48 6.84
N GLU A 252 12.20 -6.38 5.81
CA GLU A 252 12.75 -5.10 5.33
C GLU A 252 11.65 -4.17 4.84
N ALA A 253 10.70 -4.67 4.05
CA ALA A 253 9.58 -3.87 3.57
C ALA A 253 8.78 -3.25 4.73
N MET A 254 8.51 -4.01 5.81
CA MET A 254 7.86 -3.49 7.00
C MET A 254 8.77 -2.48 7.72
N GLY A 255 10.04 -2.79 7.92
CA GLY A 255 11.01 -1.92 8.61
C GLY A 255 11.21 -0.58 7.91
N PHE A 256 11.40 -0.60 6.59
CA PHE A 256 11.54 0.63 5.78
C PHE A 256 10.24 1.46 5.75
N THR A 257 9.09 0.79 5.72
CA THR A 257 7.80 1.47 5.78
C THR A 257 7.59 2.16 7.13
N LEU A 258 7.92 1.50 8.24
CA LEU A 258 7.86 2.11 9.56
C LEU A 258 8.86 3.27 9.70
N SER A 259 10.09 3.13 9.18
CA SER A 259 11.09 4.20 9.15
C SER A 259 10.61 5.41 8.33
N THR A 260 9.90 5.16 7.22
CA THR A 260 9.27 6.22 6.42
C THR A 260 8.18 6.93 7.22
N ALA A 261 7.32 6.19 7.92
CA ALA A 261 6.27 6.76 8.77
C ALA A 261 6.87 7.59 9.93
N ILE A 262 7.96 7.11 10.54
CA ILE A 262 8.73 7.85 11.54
C ILE A 262 9.24 9.17 10.95
N GLN A 263 9.85 9.12 9.77
CA GLN A 263 10.35 10.32 9.10
C GLN A 263 9.25 11.36 8.89
N TYR A 264 8.10 10.94 8.36
CA TYR A 264 6.98 11.86 8.14
C TYR A 264 6.40 12.44 9.42
N ALA A 265 6.35 11.64 10.48
CA ALA A 265 5.93 12.11 11.79
C ALA A 265 6.90 13.14 12.38
N GLU A 266 8.22 12.92 12.26
CA GLU A 266 9.24 13.89 12.67
C GLU A 266 9.18 15.17 11.84
N ASP A 267 8.94 15.07 10.53
CA ASP A 267 8.80 16.22 9.64
C ASP A 267 7.58 17.08 10.01
N CYS A 268 6.44 16.47 10.31
CA CYS A 268 5.25 17.17 10.82
C CYS A 268 5.53 17.84 12.16
N ARG A 269 6.21 17.13 13.07
CA ARG A 269 6.58 17.68 14.39
C ARG A 269 7.54 18.87 14.28
N ALA A 270 8.50 18.80 13.38
CA ALA A 270 9.44 19.91 13.10
C ALA A 270 8.72 21.17 12.57
N ARG A 271 7.56 21.01 11.94
CA ARG A 271 6.66 22.11 11.52
C ARG A 271 5.67 22.54 12.62
N GLY A 272 5.83 22.04 13.84
CA GLY A 272 5.00 22.43 15.00
C GLY A 272 3.65 21.72 15.09
N MET A 273 3.41 20.66 14.33
CA MET A 273 2.20 19.87 14.41
C MET A 273 2.24 18.91 15.61
N ASP A 274 1.10 18.72 16.27
CA ASP A 274 0.98 17.83 17.41
C ASP A 274 0.74 16.38 16.95
N PRO A 275 1.64 15.42 17.28
CA PRO A 275 1.47 14.00 16.97
C PRO A 275 0.17 13.38 17.47
N GLU A 276 -0.40 13.88 18.58
CA GLU A 276 -1.71 13.44 19.09
C GLU A 276 -2.83 13.57 18.07
N THR A 277 -2.69 14.48 17.13
CA THR A 277 -3.75 14.86 16.21
C THR A 277 -3.56 14.29 14.80
N PHE A 278 -2.34 14.26 14.25
CA PHE A 278 -2.15 13.86 12.86
C PHE A 278 -1.88 12.35 12.68
N LEU A 279 -1.30 11.65 13.68
CA LEU A 279 -0.94 10.23 13.53
C LEU A 279 -2.17 9.31 13.38
N GLU A 280 -3.34 9.72 13.85
CA GLU A 280 -4.55 8.93 13.59
C GLU A 280 -4.92 8.88 12.10
N GLY A 281 -4.46 9.85 11.29
CA GLY A 281 -4.64 9.91 9.84
C GLY A 281 -3.68 9.03 9.03
N PHE A 282 -2.65 8.45 9.66
CA PHE A 282 -1.68 7.58 8.97
C PHE A 282 -2.31 6.24 8.63
N THR A 283 -2.08 5.83 7.39
CA THR A 283 -2.43 4.50 6.88
C THR A 283 -1.22 3.90 6.18
N PHE A 284 -1.29 2.60 5.88
CA PHE A 284 -0.19 1.88 5.26
C PHE A 284 -0.69 1.09 4.06
N PHE A 285 0.21 0.79 3.14
CA PHE A 285 -0.08 -0.06 2.00
C PHE A 285 1.03 -1.10 1.82
N PHE A 286 0.66 -2.38 1.79
CA PHE A 286 1.59 -3.48 1.70
C PHE A 286 1.28 -4.44 0.55
N ASP A 287 2.33 -5.10 0.11
CA ASP A 287 2.28 -6.29 -0.70
C ASP A 287 2.06 -7.54 0.17
N ILE A 288 1.47 -8.58 -0.39
CA ILE A 288 1.32 -9.88 0.25
C ILE A 288 1.95 -10.93 -0.68
N SER A 289 3.12 -11.43 -0.32
CA SER A 289 3.79 -12.47 -1.09
C SER A 289 3.19 -13.86 -0.84
N ILE A 290 3.67 -14.86 -1.58
CA ILE A 290 3.22 -16.24 -1.44
C ILE A 290 3.72 -16.92 -0.15
N SER A 291 4.63 -16.30 0.60
CA SER A 291 5.18 -16.84 1.86
C SER A 291 4.18 -16.68 3.01
N PHE A 292 3.18 -17.56 3.03
CA PHE A 292 1.94 -17.45 3.80
C PHE A 292 2.11 -17.08 5.29
N PHE A 293 2.84 -17.88 6.05
CA PHE A 293 3.01 -17.65 7.48
C PHE A 293 3.90 -16.43 7.78
N GLU A 294 4.89 -16.20 6.94
CA GLU A 294 5.78 -15.05 7.05
C GLU A 294 5.02 -13.73 6.88
N GLU A 295 4.13 -13.66 5.88
CA GLU A 295 3.27 -12.48 5.65
C GLU A 295 2.32 -12.23 6.84
N ILE A 296 1.74 -13.27 7.42
CA ILE A 296 0.92 -13.15 8.62
C ILE A 296 1.75 -12.60 9.79
N ALA A 297 2.94 -13.14 10.01
CA ALA A 297 3.85 -12.70 11.07
C ALA A 297 4.33 -11.25 10.86
N LYS A 298 4.62 -10.86 9.61
CA LYS A 298 4.96 -9.48 9.23
C LYS A 298 3.90 -8.48 9.72
N PHE A 299 2.64 -8.74 9.43
CA PHE A 299 1.55 -7.84 9.83
C PHE A 299 1.29 -7.85 11.34
N ARG A 300 1.44 -9.00 11.99
CA ARG A 300 1.30 -9.11 13.44
C ARG A 300 2.40 -8.33 14.17
N ALA A 301 3.66 -8.51 13.77
CA ALA A 301 4.80 -7.79 14.29
C ALA A 301 4.71 -6.28 13.98
N GLY A 302 4.38 -5.90 12.75
CA GLY A 302 4.23 -4.49 12.35
C GLY A 302 3.21 -3.73 13.18
N ARG A 303 2.05 -4.34 13.51
CA ARG A 303 1.06 -3.74 14.40
C ARG A 303 1.61 -3.50 15.81
N ARG A 304 2.33 -4.47 16.35
CA ARG A 304 2.94 -4.40 17.68
C ARG A 304 3.98 -3.28 17.74
N ILE A 305 4.87 -3.26 16.77
CA ILE A 305 5.92 -2.23 16.67
C ILE A 305 5.31 -0.84 16.50
N TRP A 306 4.34 -0.66 15.60
CA TRP A 306 3.69 0.64 15.38
C TRP A 306 3.04 1.18 16.66
N ALA A 307 2.25 0.35 17.36
CA ALA A 307 1.60 0.76 18.60
C ALA A 307 2.62 1.18 19.66
N ARG A 308 3.77 0.49 19.75
CA ARG A 308 4.86 0.84 20.66
C ARG A 308 5.56 2.14 20.23
N LEU A 309 5.92 2.29 18.96
CA LEU A 309 6.56 3.50 18.41
C LEU A 309 5.72 4.76 18.67
N VAL A 310 4.43 4.71 18.38
CA VAL A 310 3.54 5.86 18.57
C VAL A 310 3.43 6.25 20.03
N ARG A 311 3.39 5.28 20.95
CA ARG A 311 3.31 5.53 22.39
C ARG A 311 4.63 6.00 22.99
N GLU A 312 5.73 5.36 22.63
CA GLU A 312 7.02 5.56 23.32
C GLU A 312 7.89 6.63 22.64
N ARG A 313 7.99 6.62 21.30
CA ARG A 313 8.81 7.59 20.56
C ARG A 313 8.12 8.95 20.43
N PHE A 314 6.81 8.95 20.19
CA PHE A 314 6.03 10.18 19.98
C PHE A 314 5.20 10.60 21.20
N GLY A 315 5.09 9.78 22.24
CA GLY A 315 4.38 10.08 23.48
C GLY A 315 2.86 10.17 23.34
N VAL A 316 2.29 9.66 22.24
CA VAL A 316 0.87 9.82 21.89
C VAL A 316 -0.01 8.93 22.75
N ARG A 317 -1.04 9.53 23.35
CA ARG A 317 -2.02 8.85 24.23
C ARG A 317 -3.30 8.45 23.51
N ASN A 318 -3.58 9.03 22.34
CA ASN A 318 -4.76 8.74 21.54
C ASN A 318 -4.73 7.29 21.03
N PRO A 319 -5.64 6.39 21.51
CA PRO A 319 -5.63 5.00 21.06
C PRO A 319 -5.93 4.80 19.57
N LYS A 320 -6.52 5.79 18.91
CA LYS A 320 -6.78 5.70 17.48
C LYS A 320 -5.50 5.80 16.67
N ALA A 321 -4.51 6.57 17.14
CA ALA A 321 -3.20 6.69 16.51
C ALA A 321 -2.35 5.41 16.64
N TRP A 322 -2.60 4.57 17.67
CA TRP A 322 -1.89 3.29 17.84
C TRP A 322 -2.31 2.22 16.82
N ARG A 323 -3.42 2.45 16.11
CA ARG A 323 -3.98 1.52 15.14
C ARG A 323 -3.17 1.52 13.84
N PHE A 324 -2.54 0.40 13.55
CA PHE A 324 -1.87 0.17 12.27
C PHE A 324 -2.89 -0.20 11.21
N LYS A 325 -3.51 0.83 10.60
CA LYS A 325 -4.52 0.65 9.55
C LYS A 325 -3.81 0.41 8.22
N PHE A 326 -4.06 -0.71 7.56
CA PHE A 326 -3.42 -0.96 6.28
C PHE A 326 -4.35 -1.54 5.21
N HIS A 327 -4.10 -1.11 3.99
CA HIS A 327 -4.52 -1.75 2.77
C HIS A 327 -3.45 -2.76 2.36
N ALA A 328 -3.85 -3.88 1.76
CA ALA A 328 -2.90 -4.80 1.16
C ALA A 328 -3.37 -5.25 -0.22
N GLN A 329 -2.41 -5.60 -1.05
CA GLN A 329 -2.58 -6.14 -2.38
C GLN A 329 -1.87 -7.48 -2.44
N THR A 330 -2.44 -8.44 -3.15
CA THR A 330 -1.71 -9.66 -3.51
C THR A 330 -0.52 -9.31 -4.40
N SER A 331 0.59 -10.05 -4.28
CA SER A 331 1.83 -9.69 -4.98
C SER A 331 1.81 -10.07 -6.44
N GLY A 332 1.83 -9.08 -7.33
CA GLY A 332 1.93 -9.31 -8.77
C GLY A 332 3.28 -9.92 -9.20
N VAL A 333 4.36 -9.70 -8.43
CA VAL A 333 5.69 -10.27 -8.76
C VAL A 333 5.78 -11.77 -8.52
N ASP A 334 4.88 -12.35 -7.74
CA ASP A 334 4.79 -13.81 -7.55
C ASP A 334 3.96 -14.51 -8.65
N LEU A 335 3.28 -13.73 -9.50
CA LEU A 335 2.49 -14.28 -10.60
C LEU A 335 3.39 -14.67 -11.77
N THR A 336 3.02 -15.74 -12.48
CA THR A 336 3.83 -16.25 -13.57
C THR A 336 3.07 -16.20 -14.90
N ARG A 337 3.81 -15.88 -15.98
CA ARG A 337 3.28 -15.96 -17.35
C ARG A 337 3.00 -17.40 -17.74
N GLN A 338 3.87 -18.31 -17.30
CA GLN A 338 3.70 -19.75 -17.52
C GLN A 338 2.53 -20.27 -16.71
N GLN A 339 1.64 -21.04 -17.33
CA GLN A 339 0.48 -21.65 -16.70
C GLN A 339 -0.36 -20.61 -15.88
N PRO A 340 -0.85 -19.52 -16.51
CA PRO A 340 -1.39 -18.34 -15.82
C PRO A 340 -2.62 -18.67 -14.94
N LEU A 341 -3.37 -19.74 -15.23
CA LEU A 341 -4.49 -20.17 -14.37
C LEU A 341 -4.04 -20.59 -12.97
N ASN A 342 -2.77 -21.01 -12.79
CA ASN A 342 -2.23 -21.30 -11.46
C ASN A 342 -2.14 -20.04 -10.60
N ASN A 343 -2.16 -18.84 -11.19
CA ASN A 343 -2.16 -17.58 -10.47
C ASN A 343 -3.43 -17.39 -9.64
N ILE A 344 -4.55 -18.02 -10.00
CA ILE A 344 -5.78 -18.02 -9.18
C ILE A 344 -5.49 -18.61 -7.78
N ALA A 345 -4.76 -19.74 -7.72
CA ALA A 345 -4.38 -20.35 -6.46
C ALA A 345 -3.38 -19.48 -5.68
N ARG A 346 -2.40 -18.87 -6.37
CA ARG A 346 -1.43 -17.97 -5.73
C ARG A 346 -2.13 -16.78 -5.09
N VAL A 347 -3.00 -16.12 -5.82
CA VAL A 347 -3.79 -14.96 -5.34
C VAL A 347 -4.68 -15.33 -4.16
N ALA A 348 -5.31 -16.51 -4.19
CA ALA A 348 -6.12 -16.97 -3.06
C ALA A 348 -5.28 -17.18 -1.78
N ILE A 349 -4.10 -17.78 -1.88
CA ILE A 349 -3.17 -17.99 -0.74
C ILE A 349 -2.67 -16.65 -0.19
N GLN A 350 -2.25 -15.74 -1.06
CA GLN A 350 -1.82 -14.39 -0.69
C GLN A 350 -2.95 -13.61 0.00
N ALA A 351 -4.16 -13.65 -0.56
CA ALA A 351 -5.33 -13.01 0.02
C ALA A 351 -5.64 -13.54 1.44
N MET A 352 -5.58 -14.87 1.64
CA MET A 352 -5.75 -15.49 2.95
C MET A 352 -4.69 -15.03 3.95
N ALA A 353 -3.42 -14.92 3.53
CA ALA A 353 -2.36 -14.40 4.39
C ALA A 353 -2.64 -12.97 4.86
N GLY A 354 -3.11 -12.10 3.96
CA GLY A 354 -3.52 -10.74 4.31
C GLY A 354 -4.72 -10.70 5.26
N ILE A 355 -5.73 -11.54 5.04
CA ILE A 355 -6.92 -11.65 5.91
C ILE A 355 -6.53 -12.09 7.32
N PHE A 356 -5.73 -13.16 7.45
CA PHE A 356 -5.22 -13.62 8.75
C PHE A 356 -4.20 -12.64 9.34
N GLY A 357 -3.51 -11.88 8.49
CA GLY A 357 -2.71 -10.72 8.87
C GLY A 357 -3.52 -9.55 9.43
N GLY A 358 -4.85 -9.53 9.27
CA GLY A 358 -5.76 -8.54 9.87
C GLY A 358 -5.83 -7.21 9.13
N LEU A 359 -5.75 -7.22 7.80
CA LEU A 359 -5.91 -6.05 6.92
C LEU A 359 -7.29 -5.37 7.05
N GLN A 360 -7.40 -4.11 6.64
CA GLN A 360 -8.67 -3.37 6.59
C GLN A 360 -9.27 -3.29 5.20
N SER A 361 -8.45 -3.40 4.16
CA SER A 361 -8.92 -3.49 2.77
C SER A 361 -7.98 -4.34 1.94
N LEU A 362 -8.52 -4.96 0.90
CA LEU A 362 -7.80 -5.90 0.04
C LEU A 362 -8.06 -5.59 -1.43
N HIS A 363 -6.99 -5.56 -2.23
CA HIS A 363 -7.01 -5.76 -3.66
C HIS A 363 -6.45 -7.15 -3.99
N SER A 364 -7.12 -7.88 -4.87
CA SER A 364 -6.65 -9.16 -5.40
C SER A 364 -6.33 -9.00 -6.89
N ASP A 365 -5.12 -9.38 -7.27
CA ASP A 365 -4.69 -9.35 -8.66
C ASP A 365 -5.48 -10.37 -9.49
N ALA A 366 -5.70 -10.06 -10.75
CA ALA A 366 -6.26 -11.00 -11.69
C ALA A 366 -5.21 -12.01 -12.16
N TYR A 367 -5.61 -13.22 -12.51
CA TYR A 367 -4.67 -14.26 -12.91
C TYR A 367 -3.87 -13.92 -14.18
N ASP A 368 -4.36 -12.99 -15.00
CA ASP A 368 -3.73 -12.49 -16.22
C ASP A 368 -2.99 -11.15 -16.04
N GLU A 369 -2.89 -10.62 -14.80
CA GLU A 369 -2.21 -9.36 -14.47
C GLU A 369 -0.77 -9.33 -15.01
N VAL A 370 -0.07 -10.46 -14.94
CA VAL A 370 1.30 -10.62 -15.43
C VAL A 370 1.41 -10.49 -16.95
N LEU A 371 0.32 -10.61 -17.69
CA LEU A 371 0.29 -10.55 -19.15
C LEU A 371 -0.08 -9.16 -19.66
N SER A 372 -1.05 -8.50 -19.01
CA SER A 372 -1.55 -7.18 -19.40
C SER A 372 -2.51 -6.60 -18.36
N VAL A 373 -3.17 -5.48 -18.69
CA VAL A 373 -4.35 -5.02 -17.94
C VAL A 373 -5.39 -6.16 -17.91
N PRO A 374 -5.95 -6.47 -16.74
CA PRO A 374 -6.87 -7.59 -16.57
C PRO A 374 -8.03 -7.59 -17.54
N THR A 375 -8.33 -8.76 -18.10
CA THR A 375 -9.58 -8.97 -18.83
C THR A 375 -10.76 -8.90 -17.87
N GLU A 376 -11.96 -8.59 -18.38
CA GLU A 376 -13.19 -8.57 -17.57
C GLU A 376 -13.44 -9.92 -16.87
N ALA A 377 -13.20 -11.03 -17.56
CA ALA A 377 -13.36 -12.37 -17.00
C ALA A 377 -12.37 -12.62 -15.84
N ALA A 378 -11.11 -12.24 -15.99
CA ALA A 378 -10.10 -12.40 -14.96
C ALA A 378 -10.35 -11.48 -13.75
N ALA A 379 -10.75 -10.23 -13.99
CA ALA A 379 -11.14 -9.30 -12.93
C ALA A 379 -12.34 -9.84 -12.12
N ARG A 380 -13.30 -10.49 -12.78
CA ARG A 380 -14.44 -11.14 -12.12
C ARG A 380 -13.99 -12.30 -11.23
N VAL A 381 -13.04 -13.12 -11.68
CA VAL A 381 -12.46 -14.21 -10.89
C VAL A 381 -11.76 -13.65 -9.66
N ALA A 382 -10.98 -12.58 -9.79
CA ALA A 382 -10.29 -11.93 -8.67
C ALA A 382 -11.27 -11.42 -7.59
N VAL A 383 -12.37 -10.78 -8.02
CA VAL A 383 -13.45 -10.34 -7.13
C VAL A 383 -14.13 -11.53 -6.46
N SER A 384 -14.45 -12.58 -7.24
CA SER A 384 -15.11 -13.80 -6.72
C SER A 384 -14.22 -14.55 -5.73
N THR A 385 -12.90 -14.53 -5.91
CA THR A 385 -11.95 -15.10 -4.94
C THR A 385 -12.13 -14.48 -3.56
N GLN A 386 -12.21 -13.14 -3.46
CA GLN A 386 -12.47 -12.48 -2.19
C GLN A 386 -13.86 -12.82 -1.63
N ASN A 387 -14.88 -12.94 -2.48
CA ASN A 387 -16.23 -13.32 -2.05
C ASN A 387 -16.26 -14.74 -1.47
N ILE A 388 -15.60 -15.70 -2.12
CA ILE A 388 -15.47 -17.09 -1.62
C ILE A 388 -14.79 -17.10 -0.25
N LEU A 389 -13.68 -16.39 -0.11
CA LEU A 389 -12.94 -16.29 1.16
C LEU A 389 -13.78 -15.65 2.28
N ARG A 390 -14.65 -14.69 1.94
CA ARG A 390 -15.51 -14.00 2.90
C ARG A 390 -16.78 -14.78 3.26
N GLU A 391 -17.43 -15.41 2.26
CA GLU A 391 -18.80 -15.92 2.39
C GLU A 391 -18.82 -17.45 2.60
N GLU A 392 -17.90 -18.21 1.96
CA GLU A 392 -17.93 -19.67 1.96
C GLU A 392 -16.85 -20.29 2.85
N ALA A 393 -15.67 -19.65 2.96
CA ALA A 393 -14.53 -20.24 3.65
C ALA A 393 -14.53 -20.01 5.18
N HIS A 394 -15.51 -19.29 5.73
CA HIS A 394 -15.66 -19.02 7.16
C HIS A 394 -14.43 -18.40 7.85
N LEU A 395 -13.58 -17.66 7.10
CA LEU A 395 -12.36 -17.06 7.64
C LEU A 395 -12.61 -15.95 8.66
N THR A 396 -13.83 -15.43 8.69
CA THR A 396 -14.24 -14.31 9.55
C THR A 396 -14.91 -14.73 10.86
N ASP A 397 -15.15 -16.03 11.06
CA ASP A 397 -15.91 -16.52 12.22
C ASP A 397 -15.15 -16.39 13.53
N VAL A 398 -13.81 -16.43 13.49
CA VAL A 398 -12.94 -16.32 14.66
C VAL A 398 -11.94 -15.19 14.45
N ILE A 399 -11.76 -14.37 15.50
CA ILE A 399 -10.75 -13.29 15.48
C ILE A 399 -9.38 -13.93 15.74
N ASP A 400 -8.41 -13.63 14.83
CA ASP A 400 -7.04 -14.13 14.95
C ASP A 400 -6.98 -15.66 15.23
N PRO A 401 -7.50 -16.49 14.30
CA PRO A 401 -7.63 -17.95 14.55
C PRO A 401 -6.28 -18.65 14.69
N LEU A 402 -5.19 -18.05 14.26
CA LEU A 402 -3.82 -18.58 14.40
C LEU A 402 -3.12 -18.11 15.69
N GLY A 403 -3.76 -17.21 16.46
CA GLY A 403 -3.24 -16.70 17.72
C GLY A 403 -3.08 -17.83 18.74
N GLY A 404 -1.90 -17.91 19.37
CA GLY A 404 -1.51 -18.98 20.29
C GLY A 404 -0.86 -20.20 19.61
N SER A 405 -0.72 -20.20 18.27
CA SER A 405 0.13 -21.18 17.58
C SER A 405 1.59 -20.95 17.96
N PHE A 406 2.25 -21.94 18.50
CA PHE A 406 3.66 -21.84 18.86
C PHE A 406 4.53 -21.36 17.69
N TYR A 407 4.26 -21.86 16.50
CA TYR A 407 4.97 -21.45 15.29
C TYR A 407 4.69 -19.98 14.94
N VAL A 408 3.43 -19.59 14.86
CA VAL A 408 3.05 -18.24 14.46
C VAL A 408 3.53 -17.19 15.47
N GLU A 409 3.42 -17.48 16.78
CA GLU A 409 3.91 -16.54 17.80
C GLU A 409 5.43 -16.43 17.79
N ARG A 410 6.14 -17.55 17.64
CA ARG A 410 7.60 -17.53 17.53
C ARG A 410 8.07 -16.81 16.27
N LEU A 411 7.43 -17.07 15.15
CA LEU A 411 7.74 -16.39 13.90
C LEU A 411 7.43 -14.89 13.98
N THR A 412 6.33 -14.50 14.65
CA THR A 412 6.01 -13.09 14.90
C THR A 412 7.10 -12.40 15.71
N GLU A 413 7.65 -13.05 16.75
CA GLU A 413 8.76 -12.53 17.55
C GLU A 413 10.04 -12.38 16.71
N GLN A 414 10.37 -13.37 15.90
CA GLN A 414 11.52 -13.32 15.00
C GLN A 414 11.38 -12.22 13.94
N MET A 415 10.20 -12.10 13.34
CA MET A 415 9.90 -11.01 12.41
C MET A 415 9.99 -9.64 13.09
N GLU A 416 9.53 -9.51 14.33
CA GLU A 416 9.67 -8.27 15.10
C GLU A 416 11.13 -7.87 15.24
N ALA A 417 12.00 -8.82 15.59
CA ALA A 417 13.44 -8.57 15.72
C ALA A 417 14.10 -8.13 14.40
N GLU A 418 13.76 -8.80 13.28
CA GLU A 418 14.28 -8.43 11.95
C GLU A 418 13.77 -7.05 11.50
N ILE A 419 12.49 -6.74 11.73
CA ILE A 419 11.91 -5.43 11.42
C ILE A 419 12.59 -4.33 12.24
N GLU A 420 12.79 -4.56 13.55
CA GLU A 420 13.47 -3.60 14.42
C GLU A 420 14.92 -3.39 14.02
N ALA A 421 15.64 -4.44 13.60
CA ALA A 421 16.99 -4.33 13.08
C ALA A 421 17.04 -3.47 11.81
N ALA A 422 16.07 -3.62 10.91
CA ALA A 422 15.94 -2.77 9.72
C ALA A 422 15.68 -1.31 10.11
N VAL A 423 14.77 -1.05 11.05
CA VAL A 423 14.51 0.32 11.56
C VAL A 423 15.75 0.92 12.20
N ALA A 424 16.46 0.16 13.04
CA ALA A 424 17.68 0.63 13.70
C ALA A 424 18.79 0.97 12.70
N LYS A 425 18.91 0.19 11.61
CA LYS A 425 19.87 0.46 10.53
C LYS A 425 19.58 1.80 9.84
N ILE A 426 18.30 2.10 9.61
CA ILE A 426 17.87 3.37 9.02
C ILE A 426 18.05 4.54 10.01
N ASP A 427 17.70 4.36 11.28
CA ASP A 427 17.93 5.38 12.32
C ASP A 427 19.42 5.71 12.45
N ALA A 428 20.32 4.72 12.41
CA ALA A 428 21.78 4.91 12.44
C ALA A 428 22.32 5.68 11.23
N ALA A 429 21.64 5.63 10.09
CA ALA A 429 21.98 6.41 8.90
C ALA A 429 21.47 7.87 8.94
N GLY A 430 20.83 8.29 10.03
CA GLY A 430 20.28 9.63 10.20
C GLY A 430 18.79 9.74 9.81
N GLY A 431 18.08 8.62 9.75
CA GLY A 431 16.66 8.52 9.40
C GLY A 431 16.43 8.22 7.92
N MET A 432 15.16 8.00 7.58
CA MET A 432 14.79 7.50 6.26
C MET A 432 15.11 8.49 5.13
N TYR A 433 14.95 9.79 5.38
CA TYR A 433 15.28 10.81 4.39
C TYR A 433 16.76 10.76 4.01
N ALA A 434 17.67 10.76 5.00
CA ALA A 434 19.12 10.69 4.78
C ALA A 434 19.53 9.36 4.13
N ALA A 435 18.93 8.26 4.54
CA ALA A 435 19.19 6.94 3.98
C ALA A 435 18.78 6.83 2.51
N VAL A 436 17.69 7.47 2.10
CA VAL A 436 17.26 7.55 0.70
C VAL A 436 18.15 8.50 -0.11
N GLU A 437 18.48 9.66 0.45
CA GLU A 437 19.34 10.65 -0.21
C GLU A 437 20.75 10.10 -0.50
N SER A 438 21.29 9.29 0.43
CA SER A 438 22.59 8.61 0.25
C SER A 438 22.54 7.36 -0.63
N GLY A 439 21.36 6.88 -1.02
CA GLY A 439 21.18 5.65 -1.79
C GLY A 439 21.28 4.35 -0.95
N LEU A 440 21.37 4.43 0.37
CA LEU A 440 21.49 3.25 1.24
C LEU A 440 20.30 2.30 1.09
N VAL A 441 19.07 2.82 1.08
CA VAL A 441 17.88 1.97 0.99
C VAL A 441 17.83 1.26 -0.36
N GLN A 442 18.17 1.95 -1.45
CA GLN A 442 18.21 1.39 -2.79
C GLN A 442 19.29 0.27 -2.90
N THR A 443 20.43 0.46 -2.25
CA THR A 443 21.48 -0.57 -2.17
C THR A 443 20.99 -1.82 -1.45
N LEU A 444 20.35 -1.66 -0.28
CA LEU A 444 19.81 -2.78 0.49
C LEU A 444 18.74 -3.56 -0.30
N LEU A 445 17.87 -2.85 -1.00
CA LEU A 445 16.89 -3.49 -1.88
C LEU A 445 17.54 -4.31 -2.99
N GLY A 446 18.58 -3.75 -3.62
CA GLY A 446 19.35 -4.45 -4.66
C GLY A 446 20.04 -5.70 -4.13
N GLU A 447 20.66 -5.62 -2.94
CA GLU A 447 21.28 -6.77 -2.28
C GLU A 447 20.26 -7.89 -2.02
N SER A 448 19.10 -7.56 -1.46
CA SER A 448 18.04 -8.54 -1.17
C SER A 448 17.43 -9.14 -2.45
N ALA A 449 17.25 -8.34 -3.49
CA ALA A 449 16.78 -8.82 -4.80
C ALA A 449 17.77 -9.81 -5.44
N CYS A 450 19.07 -9.48 -5.42
CA CYS A 450 20.12 -10.36 -5.93
C CYS A 450 20.19 -11.67 -5.12
N ALA A 451 20.12 -11.58 -3.79
CA ALA A 451 20.15 -12.77 -2.94
C ALA A 451 18.95 -13.71 -3.20
N PHE A 452 17.76 -13.15 -3.47
CA PHE A 452 16.58 -13.95 -3.83
C PHE A 452 16.74 -14.60 -5.21
N GLN A 453 17.25 -13.88 -6.20
CA GLN A 453 17.55 -14.40 -7.52
C GLN A 453 18.56 -15.55 -7.48
N ASP A 454 19.64 -15.39 -6.69
CA ASP A 454 20.64 -16.43 -6.48
C ASP A 454 20.05 -17.71 -5.89
N ARG A 455 19.08 -17.61 -4.98
CA ARG A 455 18.36 -18.78 -4.41
C ARG A 455 17.53 -19.50 -5.48
N ILE A 456 16.88 -18.75 -6.37
CA ILE A 456 16.14 -19.34 -7.50
C ILE A 456 17.13 -20.08 -8.42
N GLU A 457 18.25 -19.49 -8.78
CA GLU A 457 19.25 -20.09 -9.67
C GLU A 457 19.90 -21.34 -9.09
N ARG A 458 20.10 -21.37 -7.77
CA ARG A 458 20.62 -22.56 -7.07
C ARG A 458 19.54 -23.63 -6.82
N GLY A 459 18.28 -23.38 -7.20
CA GLY A 459 17.17 -24.31 -7.00
C GLY A 459 16.70 -24.43 -5.54
N GLU A 460 17.07 -23.47 -4.69
CA GLU A 460 16.60 -23.38 -3.30
C GLU A 460 15.15 -22.86 -3.23
N GLU A 461 14.71 -22.14 -4.24
CA GLU A 461 13.35 -21.67 -4.41
C GLU A 461 12.67 -22.32 -5.60
N THR A 462 11.45 -22.81 -5.38
CA THR A 462 10.65 -23.45 -6.41
C THR A 462 9.52 -22.56 -6.89
N ILE A 463 9.45 -22.32 -8.19
CA ILE A 463 8.36 -21.60 -8.84
C ILE A 463 7.68 -22.57 -9.81
N VAL A 464 6.46 -23.01 -9.47
CA VAL A 464 5.69 -23.99 -10.27
C VAL A 464 5.41 -23.41 -11.66
N GLY A 465 5.72 -24.21 -12.68
CA GLY A 465 5.61 -23.82 -14.09
C GLY A 465 6.82 -23.07 -14.62
N VAL A 466 7.76 -22.61 -13.77
CA VAL A 466 8.97 -21.86 -14.16
C VAL A 466 10.25 -22.64 -13.83
N THR A 467 10.50 -22.98 -12.57
CA THR A 467 11.69 -23.75 -12.17
C THR A 467 11.39 -25.22 -11.95
N ALA A 468 10.13 -25.59 -11.70
CA ALA A 468 9.67 -26.97 -11.55
C ALA A 468 8.28 -27.15 -12.17
N HIS A 469 7.90 -28.42 -12.44
CA HIS A 469 6.61 -28.79 -13.01
C HIS A 469 6.29 -28.04 -14.31
N GLN A 470 7.32 -27.80 -15.10
CA GLN A 470 7.21 -27.18 -16.42
C GLN A 470 6.42 -28.11 -17.36
N ARG A 471 5.67 -27.51 -18.28
CA ARG A 471 5.03 -28.19 -19.39
C ARG A 471 5.50 -27.55 -20.69
N ASP A 472 5.58 -28.33 -21.77
CA ASP A 472 5.70 -27.77 -23.09
C ASP A 472 4.53 -26.81 -23.30
N GLU A 473 4.80 -25.65 -23.90
CA GLU A 473 3.89 -24.51 -23.93
C GLU A 473 2.46 -24.93 -24.28
N GLU A 474 1.56 -24.84 -23.29
CA GLU A 474 0.14 -24.72 -23.60
C GLU A 474 -0.04 -23.35 -24.22
N ASP A 475 -0.55 -23.30 -25.45
CA ASP A 475 -0.95 -22.10 -26.15
C ASP A 475 -2.03 -21.36 -25.32
N PHE A 476 -1.60 -20.65 -24.29
CA PHE A 476 -2.48 -19.68 -23.64
C PHE A 476 -2.55 -18.49 -24.58
N GLU A 477 -3.67 -18.36 -25.28
CA GLU A 477 -3.92 -17.26 -26.18
C GLU A 477 -3.89 -15.95 -25.39
N VAL A 478 -2.72 -15.27 -25.40
CA VAL A 478 -2.60 -13.92 -24.85
C VAL A 478 -3.46 -13.02 -25.72
N LYS A 479 -4.64 -12.67 -25.24
CA LYS A 479 -5.46 -11.67 -25.94
C LYS A 479 -4.64 -10.40 -26.09
N PRO A 480 -4.70 -9.74 -27.26
CA PRO A 480 -4.04 -8.46 -27.45
C PRO A 480 -4.48 -7.48 -26.36
N LEU A 481 -3.53 -6.67 -25.86
CA LEU A 481 -3.82 -5.59 -24.92
C LEU A 481 -4.99 -4.77 -25.47
N GLU A 482 -6.09 -4.71 -24.73
CA GLU A 482 -7.16 -3.77 -25.03
C GLU A 482 -6.61 -2.36 -24.82
N ARG A 483 -6.30 -1.70 -25.91
CA ARG A 483 -5.91 -0.29 -25.87
C ARG A 483 -7.15 0.56 -25.97
N PRO A 484 -7.21 1.70 -25.27
CA PRO A 484 -8.26 2.67 -25.49
C PRO A 484 -8.34 3.05 -26.98
N ASP A 485 -9.54 3.19 -27.48
CA ASP A 485 -9.77 3.64 -28.86
C ASP A 485 -9.07 4.98 -29.09
N ARG A 486 -8.21 5.03 -30.10
CA ARG A 486 -7.44 6.23 -30.46
C ARG A 486 -8.34 7.43 -30.71
N ALA A 487 -9.45 7.24 -31.40
CA ALA A 487 -10.41 8.31 -31.69
C ALA A 487 -11.02 8.88 -30.41
N ARG A 488 -11.27 8.03 -29.41
CA ARG A 488 -11.74 8.45 -28.09
C ARG A 488 -10.68 9.26 -27.33
N MET A 489 -9.41 8.86 -27.42
CA MET A 489 -8.32 9.63 -26.80
C MET A 489 -8.11 10.98 -27.49
N GLU A 490 -8.19 11.03 -28.82
CA GLU A 490 -8.14 12.29 -29.59
C GLU A 490 -9.34 13.21 -29.23
N ALA A 491 -10.53 12.66 -29.04
CA ALA A 491 -11.70 13.39 -28.58
C ALA A 491 -11.52 13.93 -27.15
N GLN A 492 -10.91 13.14 -26.25
CA GLN A 492 -10.58 13.58 -24.88
C GLN A 492 -9.57 14.74 -24.90
N ILE A 493 -8.55 14.68 -25.74
CA ILE A 493 -7.60 15.80 -25.92
C ILE A 493 -8.31 17.04 -26.46
N ALA A 494 -9.23 16.89 -27.41
CA ALA A 494 -10.00 18.01 -27.95
C ALA A 494 -10.91 18.63 -26.88
N LYS A 495 -11.58 17.79 -26.06
CA LYS A 495 -12.40 18.24 -24.92
C LYS A 495 -11.55 19.01 -23.91
N PHE A 496 -10.39 18.48 -23.55
CA PHE A 496 -9.42 19.12 -22.67
C PHE A 496 -8.97 20.51 -23.18
N LYS A 497 -8.62 20.62 -24.47
CA LYS A 497 -8.24 21.91 -25.08
C LYS A 497 -9.40 22.91 -25.07
N SER A 498 -10.63 22.44 -25.30
CA SER A 498 -11.83 23.27 -25.23
C SER A 498 -12.08 23.78 -23.80
N PHE A 499 -11.88 22.94 -22.78
CA PHE A 499 -11.96 23.34 -21.38
C PHE A 499 -10.92 24.45 -21.08
N LYS A 500 -9.65 24.25 -21.47
CA LYS A 500 -8.61 25.27 -21.28
C LYS A 500 -8.93 26.60 -21.95
N ALA A 501 -9.53 26.57 -23.14
CA ALA A 501 -9.90 27.77 -23.88
C ALA A 501 -11.10 28.51 -23.24
N GLY A 502 -12.06 27.78 -22.65
CA GLY A 502 -13.32 28.33 -22.14
C GLY A 502 -13.27 28.89 -20.72
N ARG A 503 -12.24 28.58 -19.94
CA ARG A 503 -12.12 28.95 -18.53
C ARG A 503 -11.63 30.40 -18.33
N ASN A 504 -11.72 30.93 -17.12
CA ASN A 504 -11.21 32.26 -16.77
C ASN A 504 -9.67 32.25 -16.63
N GLN A 505 -8.97 32.56 -17.72
CA GLN A 505 -7.51 32.56 -17.77
C GLN A 505 -6.84 33.48 -16.76
N ALA A 506 -7.47 34.64 -16.42
CA ALA A 506 -6.90 35.56 -15.46
C ALA A 506 -6.95 35.01 -14.04
N GLU A 507 -8.02 34.32 -13.70
CA GLU A 507 -8.20 33.71 -12.39
C GLU A 507 -7.28 32.49 -12.19
N VAL A 508 -7.14 31.64 -13.21
CA VAL A 508 -6.18 30.53 -13.21
C VAL A 508 -4.76 31.05 -13.03
N ARG A 509 -4.36 32.07 -13.81
CA ARG A 509 -3.01 32.63 -13.71
C ARG A 509 -2.76 33.20 -12.31
N ARG A 510 -3.70 33.97 -11.76
CA ARG A 510 -3.58 34.48 -10.39
C ARG A 510 -3.37 33.39 -9.36
N ALA A 511 -4.15 32.29 -9.43
CA ALA A 511 -4.05 31.19 -8.48
C ALA A 511 -2.71 30.43 -8.61
N LEU A 512 -2.22 30.22 -9.84
CA LEU A 512 -0.91 29.63 -10.08
C LEU A 512 0.25 30.55 -9.64
N ASP A 513 0.12 31.88 -9.80
CA ASP A 513 1.10 32.85 -9.31
C ASP A 513 1.14 32.89 -7.77
N GLU A 514 -0.01 32.71 -7.10
CA GLU A 514 -0.07 32.57 -5.64
C GLU A 514 0.59 31.26 -5.17
N LEU A 515 0.38 30.14 -5.87
CA LEU A 515 1.04 28.86 -5.60
C LEU A 515 2.57 28.99 -5.78
N ALA A 516 3.02 29.60 -6.87
CA ALA A 516 4.45 29.85 -7.14
C ALA A 516 5.08 30.71 -6.03
N ARG A 517 4.42 31.80 -5.66
CA ARG A 517 4.89 32.69 -4.58
C ARG A 517 5.02 31.95 -3.26
N ALA A 518 4.00 31.18 -2.87
CA ALA A 518 4.05 30.37 -1.65
C ALA A 518 5.20 29.36 -1.67
N ALA A 519 5.50 28.79 -2.84
CA ALA A 519 6.63 27.86 -3.01
C ALA A 519 7.98 28.54 -2.82
N ILE A 520 8.16 29.74 -3.39
CA ILE A 520 9.42 30.53 -3.31
C ILE A 520 9.65 31.08 -1.90
N GLU A 521 8.61 31.66 -1.30
CA GLU A 521 8.72 32.37 -0.02
C GLU A 521 8.73 31.44 1.20
N ASP A 522 8.64 30.12 1.00
CA ASP A 522 8.43 29.13 2.07
C ASP A 522 7.32 29.54 3.06
N SER A 523 6.24 30.10 2.52
CA SER A 523 5.14 30.66 3.27
C SER A 523 3.81 29.97 2.93
N GLY A 524 2.88 29.94 3.89
CA GLY A 524 1.56 29.35 3.70
C GLY A 524 1.60 27.83 3.53
N ASN A 525 0.48 27.29 3.07
CA ASN A 525 0.30 25.86 2.81
C ASN A 525 0.23 25.62 1.29
N LEU A 526 1.19 24.87 0.75
CA LEU A 526 1.28 24.62 -0.69
C LEU A 526 0.11 23.79 -1.22
N PHE A 527 -0.38 22.83 -0.43
CA PHE A 527 -1.51 22.03 -0.87
C PHE A 527 -2.82 22.85 -0.88
N GLU A 528 -3.01 23.76 0.08
CA GLU A 528 -4.12 24.72 0.05
C GLU A 528 -4.10 25.54 -1.23
N LYS A 529 -2.93 26.05 -1.64
CA LYS A 529 -2.78 26.79 -2.89
C LYS A 529 -3.00 25.94 -4.14
N ALA A 530 -2.64 24.66 -4.10
CA ALA A 530 -2.98 23.71 -5.17
C ALA A 530 -4.50 23.49 -5.27
N VAL A 531 -5.21 23.40 -4.13
CA VAL A 531 -6.69 23.33 -4.09
C VAL A 531 -7.31 24.61 -4.63
N ASP A 532 -6.81 25.80 -4.23
CA ASP A 532 -7.26 27.09 -4.76
C ASP A 532 -7.10 27.15 -6.29
N ALA A 533 -5.97 26.64 -6.80
CA ALA A 533 -5.71 26.58 -8.24
C ALA A 533 -6.68 25.61 -8.95
N ALA A 534 -6.96 24.44 -8.39
CA ALA A 534 -7.94 23.50 -8.94
C ALA A 534 -9.38 24.09 -8.94
N VAL A 535 -9.75 24.80 -7.89
CA VAL A 535 -11.03 25.54 -7.80
C VAL A 535 -11.12 26.65 -8.86
N ALA A 536 -10.00 27.31 -9.16
CA ALA A 536 -9.90 28.31 -10.24
C ALA A 536 -9.79 27.65 -11.64
N GLU A 537 -9.96 26.34 -11.76
CA GLU A 537 -9.91 25.55 -13.01
C GLU A 537 -8.50 25.40 -13.61
N ALA A 538 -7.44 25.52 -12.80
CA ALA A 538 -6.13 25.07 -13.22
C ALA A 538 -6.13 23.53 -13.43
N THR A 539 -5.38 23.08 -14.42
CA THR A 539 -5.26 21.65 -14.73
C THR A 539 -4.23 20.97 -13.84
N HIS A 540 -4.28 19.64 -13.80
CA HIS A 540 -3.27 18.80 -13.15
C HIS A 540 -1.86 19.18 -13.59
N GLY A 541 -1.61 19.21 -14.91
CA GLY A 541 -0.29 19.50 -15.47
C GLY A 541 0.19 20.92 -15.14
N GLU A 542 -0.70 21.93 -15.12
CA GLU A 542 -0.34 23.31 -14.77
C GLU A 542 0.11 23.43 -13.31
N ILE A 543 -0.58 22.75 -12.38
CA ILE A 543 -0.19 22.71 -10.95
C ILE A 543 1.16 22.00 -10.80
N CYS A 544 1.33 20.82 -11.44
CA CYS A 544 2.59 20.09 -11.43
C CYS A 544 3.74 20.89 -12.05
N ALA A 545 3.52 21.55 -13.17
CA ALA A 545 4.53 22.38 -13.85
C ALA A 545 4.95 23.59 -13.00
N CYS A 546 4.00 24.22 -12.31
CA CYS A 546 4.28 25.30 -11.37
C CYS A 546 5.20 24.82 -10.26
N LEU A 547 4.83 23.77 -9.55
CA LEU A 547 5.65 23.25 -8.44
C LEU A 547 6.99 22.67 -8.90
N ARG A 548 7.05 22.03 -10.08
CA ARG A 548 8.30 21.55 -10.70
C ARG A 548 9.28 22.70 -10.96
N ARG A 549 8.78 23.82 -11.43
CA ARG A 549 9.60 25.00 -11.72
C ARG A 549 10.18 25.61 -10.44
N GLU A 550 9.38 25.71 -9.38
CA GLU A 550 9.78 26.44 -8.16
C GLU A 550 10.54 25.54 -7.16
N LEU A 551 10.15 24.26 -7.03
CA LEU A 551 10.72 23.34 -6.04
C LEU A 551 11.76 22.37 -6.64
N GLY A 552 11.95 22.38 -7.96
CA GLY A 552 12.87 21.52 -8.66
C GLY A 552 12.29 20.12 -8.95
N PHE A 553 12.88 19.47 -9.96
CA PHE A 553 12.54 18.11 -10.38
C PHE A 553 13.44 17.08 -9.68
N GLY A 554 12.85 16.05 -9.11
CA GLY A 554 13.60 14.96 -8.47
C GLY A 554 14.15 14.00 -9.52
N GLN A 555 15.48 13.89 -9.58
CA GLN A 555 16.14 12.89 -10.40
C GLN A 555 16.03 11.51 -9.74
N PRO A 556 15.96 10.42 -10.52
CA PRO A 556 16.15 9.07 -9.98
C PRO A 556 17.51 9.00 -9.26
N LEU A 557 17.51 8.46 -8.06
CA LEU A 557 18.75 8.16 -7.35
C LEU A 557 19.29 6.85 -7.94
N VAL A 558 20.30 6.96 -8.79
CA VAL A 558 20.99 5.79 -9.35
C VAL A 558 22.13 5.45 -8.38
N VAL A 559 22.07 4.27 -7.79
CA VAL A 559 23.22 3.71 -7.07
C VAL A 559 24.15 3.09 -8.12
N ALA A 560 25.37 3.60 -8.19
CA ALA A 560 26.40 3.13 -9.12
C ALA A 560 27.02 1.81 -8.63
#